data_adc7d4a7101df667557d9d45951d7fd1
#
_entry.id   adc7d4a7101df667557d9d45951d7fd1
#
_cell.length_a   1.000
_cell.length_b   1.000
_cell.length_c   1.000
_cell.angle_alpha   90.00
_cell.angle_beta   90.00
_cell.angle_gamma   90.00
#
_symmetry.space_group_name_H-M   'P 1'
#
loop_
_entity.id
_entity.type
_entity.pdbx_description
1 polymer ?
#
loop_
_entity_poly.entity_id
_entity_poly.type
_entity_poly.pdbx_seq_one_letter_code
_entity_poly.pdbx_strand_id
1 'polypeptide(L)'
;MSGLLALLDDVAAISKVAAASIDDVAGQAVKAGAKAAGAVIDDAAVTPKYVHGFDASREIPIVWKIARGSLFNKLVILLPVALLLSAFAPWAISPLLMLGGAYLCYEGAEKVAHAFGHGDKHDSEQHTHPETGGAALEEQRVAGAIKTDFILSAEIMVLALSTIPGTDTVWMKGLILAVVAVGITVAVYGFVALIVKADDVGVYLATHRTGLRAAMGRGIVKVMPGFMKTLTVVGTAAMIWVGGQIVLHGFAELGWAGPYDWIHHQAEAAAYAVPQAPGLVAWAVTAFFDGIFGLILGMILIPIAHYVINPLLQATVAPLMARLRGA
;
A
#
# COMPACT_ATOMS: atom_id res chain seq x y z
N MET A 1 -54.66 12.49 19.15
CA MET A 1 -54.00 12.22 17.83
C MET A 1 -52.85 13.16 17.50
N SER A 2 -52.64 14.27 18.25
CA SER A 2 -51.54 15.21 18.05
C SER A 2 -50.13 14.64 18.40
N GLY A 3 -50.01 13.74 19.40
CA GLY A 3 -48.75 13.19 19.82
C GLY A 3 -48.10 12.24 18.82
N LEU A 4 -48.91 11.47 18.07
CA LEU A 4 -48.35 10.53 17.06
C LEU A 4 -47.82 11.28 15.83
N LEU A 5 -48.48 12.36 15.43
CA LEU A 5 -48.04 13.22 14.32
C LEU A 5 -46.75 13.96 14.69
N ALA A 6 -46.64 14.46 15.92
CA ALA A 6 -45.40 15.09 16.43
C ALA A 6 -44.23 14.11 16.46
N LEU A 7 -44.47 12.86 16.91
CA LEU A 7 -43.44 11.81 16.95
C LEU A 7 -42.98 11.42 15.52
N LEU A 8 -43.91 11.36 14.55
CA LEU A 8 -43.54 11.07 13.16
C LEU A 8 -42.76 12.22 12.53
N ASP A 9 -43.09 13.46 12.89
CA ASP A 9 -42.33 14.65 12.42
C ASP A 9 -40.92 14.70 12.99
N ASP A 10 -40.76 14.36 14.29
CA ASP A 10 -39.45 14.23 14.94
C ASP A 10 -38.62 13.12 14.31
N VAL A 11 -39.22 11.96 14.05
CA VAL A 11 -38.52 10.84 13.37
C VAL A 11 -38.11 11.21 11.95
N ALA A 12 -38.99 11.93 11.22
CA ALA A 12 -38.68 12.42 9.88
C ALA A 12 -37.52 13.44 9.89
N ALA A 13 -37.51 14.36 10.87
CA ALA A 13 -36.44 15.33 11.05
C ALA A 13 -35.08 14.65 11.38
N ILE A 14 -35.08 13.70 12.33
CA ILE A 14 -33.89 12.92 12.67
C ILE A 14 -33.40 12.13 11.47
N SER A 15 -34.30 11.48 10.73
CA SER A 15 -33.94 10.72 9.52
C SER A 15 -33.32 11.60 8.44
N LYS A 16 -33.82 12.81 8.26
CA LYS A 16 -33.27 13.78 7.30
C LYS A 16 -31.92 14.27 7.69
N VAL A 17 -31.66 14.55 8.98
CA VAL A 17 -30.36 14.93 9.49
C VAL A 17 -29.36 13.77 9.36
N ALA A 18 -29.77 12.54 9.68
CA ALA A 18 -28.93 11.35 9.53
C ALA A 18 -28.56 11.10 8.05
N ALA A 19 -29.52 11.24 7.12
CA ALA A 19 -29.26 11.10 5.69
C ALA A 19 -28.26 12.17 5.19
N ALA A 20 -28.43 13.43 5.59
CA ALA A 20 -27.51 14.51 5.24
C ALA A 20 -26.09 14.26 5.76
N SER A 21 -25.97 13.71 6.98
CA SER A 21 -24.67 13.34 7.56
C SER A 21 -24.00 12.20 6.79
N ILE A 22 -24.77 11.21 6.32
CA ILE A 22 -24.24 10.10 5.50
C ILE A 22 -23.75 10.62 4.15
N ASP A 23 -24.51 11.50 3.50
CA ASP A 23 -24.10 12.10 2.22
C ASP A 23 -22.82 12.93 2.36
N ASP A 24 -22.67 13.68 3.46
CA ASP A 24 -21.46 14.46 3.73
C ASP A 24 -20.25 13.54 3.96
N VAL A 25 -20.39 12.48 4.77
CA VAL A 25 -19.35 11.48 4.97
C VAL A 25 -18.94 10.83 3.64
N ALA A 26 -19.90 10.42 2.82
CA ALA A 26 -19.63 9.80 1.53
C ALA A 26 -18.91 10.78 0.58
N GLY A 27 -19.35 12.04 0.51
CA GLY A 27 -18.72 13.07 -0.30
C GLY A 27 -17.27 13.36 0.13
N GLN A 28 -17.03 13.46 1.43
CA GLN A 28 -15.69 13.66 1.98
C GLN A 28 -14.80 12.42 1.78
N ALA A 29 -15.33 11.21 1.96
CA ALA A 29 -14.59 9.96 1.71
C ALA A 29 -14.17 9.82 0.24
N VAL A 30 -15.02 10.21 -0.72
CA VAL A 30 -14.68 10.24 -2.14
C VAL A 30 -13.55 11.23 -2.42
N LYS A 31 -13.59 12.44 -1.85
CA LYS A 31 -12.52 13.43 -1.99
C LYS A 31 -11.20 12.92 -1.39
N ALA A 32 -11.26 12.33 -0.20
CA ALA A 32 -10.10 11.76 0.48
C ALA A 32 -9.50 10.59 -0.32
N GLY A 33 -10.34 9.68 -0.83
CA GLY A 33 -9.91 8.58 -1.69
C GLY A 33 -9.31 9.07 -3.02
N ALA A 34 -9.88 10.11 -3.63
CA ALA A 34 -9.33 10.71 -4.85
C ALA A 34 -7.95 11.35 -4.60
N LYS A 35 -7.74 12.00 -3.45
CA LYS A 35 -6.44 12.55 -3.06
C LYS A 35 -5.39 11.44 -2.87
N ALA A 36 -5.80 10.31 -2.30
CA ALA A 36 -4.95 9.15 -2.08
C ALA A 36 -4.81 8.23 -3.31
N ALA A 37 -5.44 8.55 -4.45
CA ALA A 37 -5.52 7.64 -5.60
C ALA A 37 -4.14 7.19 -6.13
N GLY A 38 -3.14 8.07 -6.12
CA GLY A 38 -1.76 7.72 -6.48
C GLY A 38 -1.22 6.58 -5.61
N ALA A 39 -1.26 6.77 -4.28
CA ALA A 39 -0.80 5.75 -3.33
C ALA A 39 -1.63 4.44 -3.41
N VAL A 40 -2.91 4.52 -3.75
CA VAL A 40 -3.77 3.33 -3.97
C VAL A 40 -3.34 2.55 -5.23
N ILE A 41 -2.96 3.25 -6.31
CA ILE A 41 -2.45 2.62 -7.53
C ILE A 41 -1.13 1.91 -7.25
N ASP A 42 -0.25 2.55 -6.47
CA ASP A 42 1.04 1.99 -6.08
C ASP A 42 0.85 0.75 -5.19
N ASP A 43 -0.08 0.77 -4.23
CA ASP A 43 -0.45 -0.39 -3.40
C ASP A 43 -1.01 -1.55 -4.26
N ALA A 44 -1.88 -1.25 -5.22
CA ALA A 44 -2.43 -2.23 -6.14
C ALA A 44 -1.35 -2.84 -7.07
N ALA A 45 -0.29 -2.12 -7.40
CA ALA A 45 0.83 -2.62 -8.20
C ALA A 45 1.77 -3.52 -7.39
N VAL A 46 1.94 -3.26 -6.09
CA VAL A 46 2.83 -4.03 -5.20
C VAL A 46 2.20 -5.37 -4.77
N THR A 47 0.90 -5.39 -4.46
CA THR A 47 0.23 -6.52 -3.81
C THR A 47 0.24 -7.83 -4.61
N PRO A 48 0.04 -7.86 -5.95
CA PRO A 48 -0.04 -9.12 -6.72
C PRO A 48 1.20 -10.00 -6.64
N LYS A 49 2.39 -9.41 -6.45
CA LYS A 49 3.65 -10.16 -6.34
C LYS A 49 3.68 -11.15 -5.17
N TYR A 50 2.94 -10.87 -4.11
CA TYR A 50 2.89 -11.74 -2.92
C TYR A 50 1.99 -12.96 -3.11
N VAL A 51 1.06 -12.90 -4.05
CA VAL A 51 0.08 -13.97 -4.33
C VAL A 51 0.57 -14.89 -5.44
N HIS A 52 1.41 -14.38 -6.35
CA HIS A 52 1.89 -15.13 -7.50
C HIS A 52 2.75 -16.34 -7.12
N GLY A 53 2.50 -17.49 -7.81
CA GLY A 53 3.29 -18.72 -7.68
C GLY A 53 2.74 -19.71 -6.66
N PHE A 54 1.54 -19.50 -6.14
CA PHE A 54 0.78 -20.51 -5.40
C PHE A 54 -0.17 -21.29 -6.31
N ASP A 55 -0.69 -22.42 -5.79
CA ASP A 55 -1.75 -23.15 -6.48
C ASP A 55 -3.02 -22.30 -6.61
N ALA A 56 -3.72 -22.38 -7.74
CA ALA A 56 -4.94 -21.63 -8.03
C ALA A 56 -6.02 -21.71 -6.94
N SER A 57 -6.08 -22.86 -6.23
CA SER A 57 -7.00 -23.05 -5.11
C SER A 57 -6.62 -22.27 -3.86
N ARG A 58 -5.34 -21.85 -3.72
CA ARG A 58 -4.80 -21.13 -2.56
C ARG A 58 -4.77 -19.62 -2.75
N GLU A 59 -4.77 -19.14 -3.96
CA GLU A 59 -4.59 -17.71 -4.29
C GLU A 59 -5.67 -16.82 -3.66
N ILE A 60 -6.96 -17.14 -3.83
CA ILE A 60 -8.07 -16.38 -3.21
C ILE A 60 -8.05 -16.44 -1.67
N PRO A 61 -7.84 -17.60 -1.02
CA PRO A 61 -7.62 -17.64 0.43
C PRO A 61 -6.46 -16.73 0.91
N ILE A 62 -5.37 -16.65 0.15
CA ILE A 62 -4.22 -15.78 0.46
C ILE A 62 -4.62 -14.31 0.33
N VAL A 63 -5.25 -13.91 -0.78
CA VAL A 63 -5.75 -12.55 -0.97
C VAL A 63 -6.68 -12.16 0.17
N TRP A 64 -7.59 -13.05 0.57
CA TRP A 64 -8.51 -12.80 1.69
C TRP A 64 -7.78 -12.62 3.03
N LYS A 65 -6.76 -13.45 3.33
CA LYS A 65 -5.94 -13.30 4.54
C LYS A 65 -5.24 -11.94 4.56
N ILE A 66 -4.65 -11.53 3.44
CA ILE A 66 -3.97 -10.23 3.32
C ILE A 66 -4.99 -9.10 3.47
N ALA A 67 -6.12 -9.15 2.74
CA ALA A 67 -7.17 -8.14 2.82
C ALA A 67 -7.72 -7.96 4.25
N ARG A 68 -7.95 -9.07 4.96
CA ARG A 68 -8.39 -9.02 6.35
C ARG A 68 -7.32 -8.42 7.28
N GLY A 69 -6.05 -8.78 7.09
CA GLY A 69 -4.93 -8.20 7.83
C GLY A 69 -4.77 -6.71 7.55
N SER A 70 -4.86 -6.31 6.29
CA SER A 70 -4.87 -4.91 5.85
C SER A 70 -6.01 -4.11 6.49
N LEU A 71 -7.22 -4.63 6.44
CA LEU A 71 -8.40 -3.96 7.02
C LEU A 71 -8.26 -3.83 8.55
N PHE A 72 -7.76 -4.87 9.23
CA PHE A 72 -7.46 -4.80 10.66
C PHE A 72 -6.43 -3.71 10.96
N ASN A 73 -5.33 -3.68 10.22
CA ASN A 73 -4.30 -2.66 10.37
C ASN A 73 -4.86 -1.25 10.18
N LYS A 74 -5.64 -1.03 9.13
CA LYS A 74 -6.23 0.28 8.81
C LYS A 74 -7.23 0.74 9.88
N LEU A 75 -8.15 -0.14 10.30
CA LEU A 75 -9.24 0.25 11.20
C LEU A 75 -8.86 0.20 12.67
N VAL A 76 -8.03 -0.78 13.09
CA VAL A 76 -7.75 -1.02 14.52
C VAL A 76 -6.45 -0.36 14.97
N ILE A 77 -5.48 -0.20 14.06
CA ILE A 77 -4.17 0.36 14.39
C ILE A 77 -4.01 1.76 13.79
N LEU A 78 -4.02 1.88 12.47
CA LEU A 78 -3.68 3.12 11.78
C LEU A 78 -4.71 4.23 12.02
N LEU A 79 -6.01 3.92 11.98
CA LEU A 79 -7.06 4.91 12.19
C LEU A 79 -6.97 5.56 13.58
N PRO A 80 -6.95 4.81 14.71
CA PRO A 80 -6.79 5.41 16.02
C PRO A 80 -5.46 6.15 16.16
N VAL A 81 -4.35 5.58 15.66
CA VAL A 81 -3.04 6.21 15.73
C VAL A 81 -3.01 7.52 14.94
N ALA A 82 -3.54 7.53 13.71
CA ALA A 82 -3.61 8.74 12.89
C ALA A 82 -4.43 9.85 13.56
N LEU A 83 -5.58 9.51 14.16
CA LEU A 83 -6.39 10.47 14.91
C LEU A 83 -5.67 10.99 16.15
N LEU A 84 -5.03 10.12 16.92
CA LEU A 84 -4.26 10.51 18.10
C LEU A 84 -3.06 11.37 17.73
N LEU A 85 -2.27 10.98 16.72
CA LEU A 85 -1.12 11.76 16.27
C LEU A 85 -1.56 13.12 15.74
N SER A 86 -2.62 13.15 14.93
CA SER A 86 -3.17 14.41 14.40
C SER A 86 -3.64 15.37 15.50
N ALA A 87 -4.14 14.84 16.62
CA ALA A 87 -4.62 15.65 17.74
C ALA A 87 -3.51 16.11 18.72
N PHE A 88 -2.54 15.23 19.00
CA PHE A 88 -1.57 15.46 20.09
C PHE A 88 -0.14 15.66 19.61
N ALA A 89 0.25 15.09 18.47
CA ALA A 89 1.62 15.13 17.99
C ALA A 89 1.70 15.15 16.44
N PRO A 90 1.12 16.16 15.76
CA PRO A 90 1.11 16.20 14.30
C PRO A 90 2.54 16.20 13.71
N TRP A 91 3.50 16.77 14.41
CA TRP A 91 4.91 16.78 14.01
C TRP A 91 5.56 15.39 13.92
N ALA A 92 4.99 14.38 14.60
CA ALA A 92 5.55 13.01 14.59
C ALA A 92 5.11 12.20 13.37
N ILE A 93 4.11 12.66 12.62
CA ILE A 93 3.56 11.94 11.47
C ILE A 93 4.62 11.77 10.39
N SER A 94 5.27 12.86 9.96
CA SER A 94 6.26 12.83 8.88
C SER A 94 7.49 11.98 9.21
N PRO A 95 8.13 12.09 10.39
CA PRO A 95 9.21 11.19 10.76
C PRO A 95 8.82 9.71 10.77
N LEU A 96 7.62 9.37 11.24
CA LEU A 96 7.13 7.98 11.22
C LEU A 96 6.92 7.46 9.80
N LEU A 97 6.33 8.28 8.92
CA LEU A 97 6.18 7.94 7.50
C LEU A 97 7.55 7.78 6.83
N MET A 98 8.51 8.66 7.11
CA MET A 98 9.88 8.58 6.58
C MET A 98 10.58 7.27 6.96
N LEU A 99 10.40 6.77 8.18
CA LEU A 99 10.92 5.45 8.59
C LEU A 99 10.28 4.33 7.74
N GLY A 100 8.98 4.41 7.50
CA GLY A 100 8.28 3.49 6.60
C GLY A 100 8.80 3.58 5.16
N GLY A 101 8.93 4.78 4.62
CA GLY A 101 9.47 5.01 3.27
C GLY A 101 10.91 4.49 3.13
N ALA A 102 11.77 4.73 4.13
CA ALA A 102 13.13 4.20 4.17
C ALA A 102 13.14 2.66 4.17
N TYR A 103 12.22 2.03 4.89
CA TYR A 103 12.05 0.57 4.85
C TYR A 103 11.63 0.07 3.46
N LEU A 104 10.71 0.77 2.77
CA LEU A 104 10.32 0.41 1.39
C LEU A 104 11.49 0.55 0.42
N CYS A 105 12.30 1.62 0.56
CA CYS A 105 13.51 1.80 -0.24
C CYS A 105 14.50 0.66 -0.01
N TYR A 106 14.73 0.28 1.25
CA TYR A 106 15.59 -0.86 1.62
C TYR A 106 15.10 -2.16 0.98
N GLU A 107 13.85 -2.55 1.20
CA GLU A 107 13.27 -3.79 0.68
C GLU A 107 13.23 -3.82 -0.86
N GLY A 108 12.95 -2.68 -1.49
CA GLY A 108 12.96 -2.55 -2.94
C GLY A 108 14.36 -2.68 -3.53
N ALA A 109 15.35 -2.00 -2.92
CA ALA A 109 16.76 -2.05 -3.36
C ALA A 109 17.38 -3.43 -3.16
N GLU A 110 17.06 -4.13 -2.06
CA GLU A 110 17.47 -5.51 -1.82
C GLU A 110 17.00 -6.44 -2.95
N LYS A 111 15.72 -6.35 -3.36
CA LYS A 111 15.21 -7.12 -4.49
C LYS A 111 15.90 -6.81 -5.81
N VAL A 112 16.25 -5.54 -6.04
CA VAL A 112 17.02 -5.12 -7.22
C VAL A 112 18.44 -5.69 -7.15
N ALA A 113 19.14 -5.58 -6.00
CA ALA A 113 20.48 -6.12 -5.81
C ALA A 113 20.54 -7.64 -6.05
N HIS A 114 19.56 -8.39 -5.52
CA HIS A 114 19.42 -9.83 -5.77
C HIS A 114 19.17 -10.15 -7.25
N ALA A 115 18.38 -9.37 -7.96
CA ALA A 115 18.12 -9.56 -9.39
C ALA A 115 19.38 -9.37 -10.25
N PHE A 116 20.33 -8.52 -9.80
CA PHE A 116 21.62 -8.29 -10.45
C PHE A 116 22.77 -9.18 -9.92
N GLY A 117 22.47 -10.18 -9.06
CA GLY A 117 23.44 -11.16 -8.58
C GLY A 117 24.42 -10.64 -7.51
N HIS A 118 24.13 -9.53 -6.87
CA HIS A 118 24.92 -8.92 -5.78
C HIS A 118 24.39 -9.25 -4.38
N GLY A 119 23.44 -10.18 -4.26
CA GLY A 119 22.90 -10.62 -2.97
C GLY A 119 23.76 -11.70 -2.35
N ASP A 120 24.08 -11.58 -1.05
CA ASP A 120 24.70 -12.63 -0.28
C ASP A 120 23.83 -13.90 -0.30
N LYS A 121 24.44 -15.06 -0.57
CA LYS A 121 23.72 -16.35 -0.65
C LYS A 121 23.02 -16.74 0.66
N HIS A 122 23.33 -16.07 1.77
CA HIS A 122 22.72 -16.33 3.07
C HIS A 122 21.29 -15.81 3.21
N ASP A 123 20.94 -14.69 2.53
CA ASP A 123 19.56 -14.16 2.59
C ASP A 123 18.64 -14.82 1.56
N SER A 124 19.22 -15.42 0.50
CA SER A 124 18.47 -16.24 -0.46
C SER A 124 17.94 -17.55 0.15
N GLU A 125 18.59 -18.06 1.20
CA GLU A 125 18.14 -19.27 1.91
C GLU A 125 16.94 -19.03 2.81
N GLN A 126 16.69 -17.78 3.26
CA GLN A 126 15.46 -17.46 3.99
C GLN A 126 14.21 -17.42 3.08
N HIS A 127 14.41 -17.28 1.74
CA HIS A 127 13.31 -17.31 0.76
C HIS A 127 13.17 -18.65 0.04
N THR A 128 14.12 -19.59 0.20
CA THR A 128 14.12 -20.87 -0.49
C THR A 128 14.68 -21.98 0.40
N HIS A 129 14.09 -22.24 1.58
CA HIS A 129 14.24 -23.55 2.20
C HIS A 129 13.25 -24.52 1.53
N PRO A 130 13.71 -25.50 0.77
CA PRO A 130 12.86 -26.53 0.17
C PRO A 130 12.18 -27.44 1.21
N GLU A 131 12.55 -27.31 2.49
CA GLU A 131 12.04 -28.13 3.58
C GLU A 131 10.96 -27.45 4.45
N THR A 132 10.71 -26.13 4.28
CA THR A 132 9.55 -25.50 4.89
C THR A 132 8.31 -25.82 4.05
N GLY A 133 7.44 -26.66 4.58
CA GLY A 133 6.20 -27.06 3.91
C GLY A 133 5.44 -25.85 3.37
N GLY A 134 4.74 -25.99 2.24
CA GLY A 134 4.08 -24.91 1.51
C GLY A 134 3.25 -23.93 2.37
N ALA A 135 2.77 -24.37 3.55
CA ALA A 135 2.08 -23.56 4.53
C ALA A 135 2.96 -22.48 5.20
N ALA A 136 4.21 -22.79 5.51
CA ALA A 136 5.12 -21.80 6.13
C ALA A 136 5.55 -20.72 5.15
N LEU A 137 5.77 -21.08 3.89
CA LEU A 137 6.04 -20.10 2.80
C LEU A 137 4.84 -19.18 2.56
N GLU A 138 3.61 -19.74 2.59
CA GLU A 138 2.39 -18.94 2.50
C GLU A 138 2.29 -17.93 3.63
N GLU A 139 2.51 -18.36 4.87
CA GLU A 139 2.43 -17.50 6.05
C GLU A 139 3.48 -16.37 6.00
N GLN A 140 4.70 -16.68 5.59
CA GLN A 140 5.77 -15.71 5.41
C GLN A 140 5.42 -14.66 4.34
N ARG A 141 4.89 -15.07 3.18
CA ARG A 141 4.48 -14.14 2.12
C ARG A 141 3.28 -13.28 2.53
N VAL A 142 2.30 -13.87 3.23
CA VAL A 142 1.16 -13.13 3.77
C VAL A 142 1.63 -12.09 4.79
N ALA A 143 2.53 -12.45 5.71
CA ALA A 143 3.09 -11.52 6.69
C ALA A 143 3.87 -10.38 6.01
N GLY A 144 4.69 -10.68 5.00
CA GLY A 144 5.40 -9.69 4.20
C GLY A 144 4.47 -8.73 3.46
N ALA A 145 3.40 -9.26 2.85
CA ALA A 145 2.38 -8.45 2.19
C ALA A 145 1.69 -7.50 3.17
N ILE A 146 1.25 -7.99 4.34
CA ILE A 146 0.59 -7.19 5.38
C ILE A 146 1.53 -6.10 5.91
N LYS A 147 2.83 -6.40 6.06
CA LYS A 147 3.83 -5.43 6.52
C LYS A 147 4.04 -4.30 5.51
N THR A 148 4.15 -4.62 4.22
CA THR A 148 4.29 -3.61 3.15
C THR A 148 3.01 -2.78 3.03
N ASP A 149 1.83 -3.43 3.03
CA ASP A 149 0.52 -2.76 3.04
C ASP A 149 0.37 -1.81 4.24
N PHE A 150 0.88 -2.19 5.42
CA PHE A 150 0.81 -1.33 6.60
C PHE A 150 1.46 0.04 6.37
N ILE A 151 2.61 0.09 5.71
CA ILE A 151 3.34 1.33 5.44
C ILE A 151 2.61 2.17 4.39
N LEU A 152 2.22 1.56 3.26
CA LEU A 152 1.46 2.23 2.21
C LEU A 152 0.11 2.71 2.73
N SER A 153 -0.54 1.92 3.57
CA SER A 153 -1.80 2.28 4.23
C SER A 153 -1.65 3.45 5.20
N ALA A 154 -0.52 3.55 5.92
CA ALA A 154 -0.27 4.69 6.81
C ALA A 154 -0.20 6.00 5.99
N GLU A 155 0.48 5.99 4.84
CA GLU A 155 0.51 7.12 3.91
C GLU A 155 -0.90 7.48 3.42
N ILE A 156 -1.64 6.49 2.92
CA ILE A 156 -3.03 6.67 2.44
C ILE A 156 -3.91 7.30 3.53
N MET A 157 -3.81 6.80 4.76
CA MET A 157 -4.60 7.30 5.89
C MET A 157 -4.24 8.75 6.26
N VAL A 158 -2.96 9.11 6.18
CA VAL A 158 -2.50 10.50 6.43
C VAL A 158 -2.95 11.43 5.29
N LEU A 159 -2.78 11.02 4.03
CA LEU A 159 -3.28 11.78 2.88
C LEU A 159 -4.79 11.98 2.95
N ALA A 160 -5.55 10.95 3.31
CA ALA A 160 -6.99 11.07 3.51
C ALA A 160 -7.32 12.04 4.64
N LEU A 161 -6.66 11.92 5.79
CA LEU A 161 -6.86 12.79 6.95
C LEU A 161 -6.57 14.26 6.62
N SER A 162 -5.56 14.56 5.82
CA SER A 162 -5.19 15.93 5.41
C SER A 162 -6.27 16.63 4.58
N THR A 163 -7.20 15.89 3.98
CA THR A 163 -8.30 16.45 3.18
C THR A 163 -9.55 16.77 4.00
N ILE A 164 -9.64 16.23 5.23
CA ILE A 164 -10.80 16.40 6.09
C ILE A 164 -10.70 17.75 6.81
N PRO A 165 -11.76 18.59 6.81
CA PRO A 165 -11.71 19.88 7.46
C PRO A 165 -11.31 19.80 8.94
N GLY A 166 -10.47 20.75 9.38
CA GLY A 166 -10.01 20.80 10.78
C GLY A 166 -11.17 21.03 11.78
N THR A 167 -12.24 21.65 11.32
CA THR A 167 -13.46 21.93 12.08
C THR A 167 -14.32 20.70 12.36
N ASP A 168 -14.12 19.60 11.62
CA ASP A 168 -14.87 18.36 11.83
C ASP A 168 -14.54 17.73 13.17
N THR A 169 -15.54 17.12 13.78
CA THR A 169 -15.37 16.39 15.03
C THR A 169 -14.48 15.17 14.82
N VAL A 170 -13.76 14.74 15.87
CA VAL A 170 -12.92 13.52 15.84
C VAL A 170 -13.74 12.30 15.37
N TRP A 171 -15.01 12.24 15.76
CA TRP A 171 -15.93 11.17 15.38
C TRP A 171 -16.21 11.17 13.86
N MET A 172 -16.44 12.35 13.28
CA MET A 172 -16.65 12.50 11.84
C MET A 172 -15.39 12.13 11.06
N LYS A 173 -14.23 12.63 11.49
CA LYS A 173 -12.93 12.25 10.91
C LYS A 173 -12.71 10.74 10.95
N GLY A 174 -12.99 10.11 12.08
CA GLY A 174 -12.89 8.66 12.25
C GLY A 174 -13.81 7.90 11.29
N LEU A 175 -15.05 8.34 11.12
CA LEU A 175 -16.01 7.70 10.23
C LEU A 175 -15.59 7.83 8.76
N ILE A 176 -15.16 9.02 8.32
CA ILE A 176 -14.67 9.25 6.96
C ILE A 176 -13.46 8.37 6.67
N LEU A 177 -12.47 8.34 7.58
CA LEU A 177 -11.29 7.48 7.44
C LEU A 177 -11.65 6.00 7.41
N ALA A 178 -12.63 5.56 8.20
CA ALA A 178 -13.09 4.17 8.17
C ALA A 178 -13.72 3.80 6.82
N VAL A 179 -14.56 4.68 6.25
CA VAL A 179 -15.14 4.48 4.91
C VAL A 179 -14.06 4.43 3.84
N VAL A 180 -13.07 5.33 3.90
CA VAL A 180 -11.90 5.33 3.00
C VAL A 180 -11.13 4.02 3.14
N ALA A 181 -10.81 3.59 4.36
CA ALA A 181 -10.05 2.36 4.63
C ALA A 181 -10.74 1.12 4.05
N VAL A 182 -12.06 0.99 4.25
CA VAL A 182 -12.85 -0.13 3.70
C VAL A 182 -12.90 -0.03 2.18
N GLY A 183 -13.22 1.14 1.63
CA GLY A 183 -13.35 1.35 0.19
C GLY A 183 -12.06 1.02 -0.56
N ILE A 184 -10.91 1.50 -0.06
CA ILE A 184 -9.60 1.23 -0.66
C ILE A 184 -9.23 -0.24 -0.53
N THR A 185 -9.46 -0.86 0.63
CA THR A 185 -9.18 -2.29 0.82
C THR A 185 -9.99 -3.14 -0.17
N VAL A 186 -11.27 -2.84 -0.35
CA VAL A 186 -12.12 -3.54 -1.32
C VAL A 186 -11.63 -3.29 -2.76
N ALA A 187 -11.26 -2.05 -3.10
CA ALA A 187 -10.77 -1.73 -4.43
C ALA A 187 -9.45 -2.45 -4.76
N VAL A 188 -8.44 -2.36 -3.89
CA VAL A 188 -7.12 -2.97 -4.10
C VAL A 188 -7.22 -4.50 -4.14
N TYR A 189 -7.77 -5.10 -3.10
CA TYR A 189 -7.81 -6.57 -3.01
C TYR A 189 -8.86 -7.19 -3.94
N GLY A 190 -9.92 -6.47 -4.26
CA GLY A 190 -10.86 -6.84 -5.32
C GLY A 190 -10.17 -6.88 -6.69
N PHE A 191 -9.36 -5.87 -7.02
CA PHE A 191 -8.57 -5.83 -8.24
C PHE A 191 -7.54 -6.97 -8.28
N VAL A 192 -6.82 -7.21 -7.19
CA VAL A 192 -5.87 -8.34 -7.08
C VAL A 192 -6.57 -9.68 -7.28
N ALA A 193 -7.72 -9.89 -6.64
CA ALA A 193 -8.51 -11.12 -6.80
C ALA A 193 -8.98 -11.31 -8.24
N LEU A 194 -9.34 -10.22 -8.92
CA LEU A 194 -9.74 -10.25 -10.34
C LEU A 194 -8.56 -10.69 -11.24
N ILE A 195 -7.37 -10.14 -11.02
CA ILE A 195 -6.17 -10.49 -11.78
C ILE A 195 -5.84 -11.97 -11.60
N VAL A 196 -5.82 -12.43 -10.36
CA VAL A 196 -5.50 -13.81 -10.00
C VAL A 196 -6.51 -14.78 -10.63
N LYS A 197 -7.81 -14.44 -10.61
CA LYS A 197 -8.84 -15.27 -11.21
C LYS A 197 -8.90 -15.20 -12.74
N ALA A 198 -8.31 -14.20 -13.35
CA ALA A 198 -8.28 -14.09 -14.81
C ALA A 198 -7.54 -15.27 -15.47
N ASP A 199 -6.49 -15.79 -14.82
CA ASP A 199 -5.76 -16.97 -15.32
C ASP A 199 -6.63 -18.24 -15.27
N ASP A 200 -7.29 -18.53 -14.16
CA ASP A 200 -8.22 -19.64 -14.01
C ASP A 200 -9.34 -19.61 -15.06
N VAL A 201 -9.92 -18.41 -15.29
CA VAL A 201 -10.94 -18.20 -16.32
C VAL A 201 -10.36 -18.44 -17.71
N GLY A 202 -9.12 -18.01 -17.96
CA GLY A 202 -8.40 -18.26 -19.20
C GLY A 202 -8.25 -19.75 -19.48
N VAL A 203 -7.79 -20.53 -18.51
CA VAL A 203 -7.65 -21.98 -18.59
C VAL A 203 -9.01 -22.64 -18.83
N TYR A 204 -10.04 -22.27 -18.08
CA TYR A 204 -11.39 -22.81 -18.24
C TYR A 204 -11.96 -22.56 -19.65
N LEU A 205 -11.81 -21.33 -20.16
CA LEU A 205 -12.27 -20.99 -21.52
C LEU A 205 -11.49 -21.76 -22.59
N ALA A 206 -10.18 -21.94 -22.40
CA ALA A 206 -9.32 -22.64 -23.36
C ALA A 206 -9.66 -24.14 -23.46
N THR A 207 -10.04 -24.77 -22.34
CA THR A 207 -10.26 -26.22 -22.23
C THR A 207 -11.72 -26.64 -22.45
N HIS A 208 -12.70 -25.83 -21.98
CA HIS A 208 -14.12 -26.22 -21.97
C HIS A 208 -14.98 -25.50 -23.01
N ARG A 209 -14.41 -24.60 -23.81
CA ARG A 209 -15.14 -23.85 -24.86
C ARG A 209 -14.48 -24.03 -26.23
N THR A 210 -15.24 -23.72 -27.28
CA THR A 210 -14.79 -23.82 -28.70
C THR A 210 -14.88 -22.45 -29.38
N GLY A 211 -14.26 -22.31 -30.55
CA GLY A 211 -14.31 -21.09 -31.34
C GLY A 211 -13.63 -19.89 -30.68
N LEU A 212 -14.25 -18.71 -30.81
CA LEU A 212 -13.68 -17.44 -30.33
C LEU A 212 -13.39 -17.43 -28.79
N ARG A 213 -14.26 -18.05 -27.99
CA ARG A 213 -14.11 -18.13 -26.55
C ARG A 213 -12.87 -18.94 -26.15
N ALA A 214 -12.61 -20.07 -26.83
CA ALA A 214 -11.39 -20.84 -26.58
C ALA A 214 -10.14 -20.09 -27.07
N ALA A 215 -10.24 -19.30 -28.15
CA ALA A 215 -9.13 -18.46 -28.63
C ALA A 215 -8.80 -17.35 -27.58
N MET A 216 -9.82 -16.70 -27.02
CA MET A 216 -9.64 -15.72 -25.91
C MET A 216 -9.00 -16.38 -24.68
N GLY A 217 -9.48 -17.56 -24.26
CA GLY A 217 -8.90 -18.29 -23.15
C GLY A 217 -7.41 -18.58 -23.34
N ARG A 218 -7.03 -19.10 -24.51
CA ARG A 218 -5.62 -19.31 -24.86
C ARG A 218 -4.80 -18.02 -24.89
N GLY A 219 -5.41 -16.89 -25.33
CA GLY A 219 -4.80 -15.58 -25.30
C GLY A 219 -4.46 -15.13 -23.86
N ILE A 220 -5.42 -15.25 -22.95
CA ILE A 220 -5.25 -14.92 -21.53
C ILE A 220 -4.10 -15.75 -20.93
N VAL A 221 -4.16 -17.08 -21.04
CA VAL A 221 -3.14 -17.98 -20.49
C VAL A 221 -1.74 -17.69 -21.06
N LYS A 222 -1.65 -17.36 -22.34
CA LYS A 222 -0.38 -17.03 -23.01
C LYS A 222 0.23 -15.71 -22.49
N VAL A 223 -0.62 -14.71 -22.22
CA VAL A 223 -0.19 -13.36 -21.79
C VAL A 223 0.09 -13.32 -20.30
N MET A 224 -0.59 -14.14 -19.50
CA MET A 224 -0.55 -14.08 -18.03
C MET A 224 0.85 -14.16 -17.42
N PRO A 225 1.76 -15.08 -17.82
CA PRO A 225 3.12 -15.11 -17.25
C PRO A 225 3.91 -13.83 -17.48
N GLY A 226 3.80 -13.25 -18.70
CA GLY A 226 4.41 -11.96 -19.02
C GLY A 226 3.82 -10.81 -18.20
N PHE A 227 2.50 -10.79 -18.06
CA PHE A 227 1.79 -9.81 -17.26
C PHE A 227 2.19 -9.88 -15.77
N MET A 228 2.26 -11.06 -15.17
CA MET A 228 2.66 -11.25 -13.79
C MET A 228 4.13 -10.86 -13.57
N LYS A 229 5.03 -11.18 -14.51
CA LYS A 229 6.42 -10.70 -14.45
C LYS A 229 6.49 -9.17 -14.51
N THR A 230 5.70 -8.55 -15.36
CA THR A 230 5.61 -7.08 -15.45
C THR A 230 5.11 -6.49 -14.14
N LEU A 231 4.05 -7.04 -13.54
CA LEU A 231 3.55 -6.60 -12.23
C LEU A 231 4.61 -6.71 -11.13
N THR A 232 5.40 -7.79 -11.12
CA THR A 232 6.49 -7.95 -10.15
C THR A 232 7.55 -6.86 -10.30
N VAL A 233 7.95 -6.54 -11.54
CA VAL A 233 8.93 -5.48 -11.82
C VAL A 233 8.35 -4.10 -11.46
N VAL A 234 7.14 -3.80 -11.90
CA VAL A 234 6.45 -2.53 -11.60
C VAL A 234 6.25 -2.39 -10.10
N GLY A 235 5.78 -3.45 -9.41
CA GLY A 235 5.59 -3.41 -7.96
C GLY A 235 6.88 -3.20 -7.16
N THR A 236 8.02 -3.76 -7.62
CA THR A 236 9.32 -3.50 -7.00
C THR A 236 9.77 -2.05 -7.26
N ALA A 237 9.60 -1.56 -8.48
CA ALA A 237 9.88 -0.16 -8.81
C ALA A 237 8.99 0.78 -7.99
N ALA A 238 7.69 0.47 -7.84
CA ALA A 238 6.74 1.25 -7.05
C ALA A 238 7.20 1.39 -5.59
N MET A 239 7.63 0.31 -4.94
CA MET A 239 8.18 0.39 -3.58
C MET A 239 9.34 1.38 -3.46
N ILE A 240 10.20 1.45 -4.48
CA ILE A 240 11.38 2.32 -4.48
C ILE A 240 10.96 3.78 -4.68
N TRP A 241 10.12 4.08 -5.68
CA TRP A 241 9.72 5.47 -5.91
C TRP A 241 8.80 6.01 -4.82
N VAL A 242 7.83 5.20 -4.33
CA VAL A 242 6.95 5.61 -3.23
C VAL A 242 7.74 5.81 -1.95
N GLY A 243 8.64 4.86 -1.61
CA GLY A 243 9.55 5.02 -0.49
C GLY A 243 10.39 6.29 -0.59
N GLY A 244 10.94 6.58 -1.77
CA GLY A 244 11.70 7.80 -2.06
C GLY A 244 10.87 9.06 -1.91
N GLN A 245 9.66 9.07 -2.47
CA GLN A 245 8.70 10.16 -2.36
C GLN A 245 8.34 10.48 -0.91
N ILE A 246 8.00 9.45 -0.11
CA ILE A 246 7.66 9.62 1.31
C ILE A 246 8.82 10.28 2.07
N VAL A 247 10.06 9.83 1.83
CA VAL A 247 11.23 10.38 2.53
C VAL A 247 11.51 11.82 2.07
N LEU A 248 11.47 12.10 0.77
CA LEU A 248 11.69 13.45 0.23
C LEU A 248 10.63 14.45 0.70
N HIS A 249 9.36 14.04 0.69
CA HIS A 249 8.26 14.85 1.20
C HIS A 249 8.41 15.10 2.71
N GLY A 250 8.78 14.08 3.46
CA GLY A 250 9.05 14.20 4.89
C GLY A 250 10.20 15.17 5.19
N PHE A 251 11.27 15.20 4.40
CA PHE A 251 12.33 16.19 4.52
C PHE A 251 11.81 17.61 4.27
N ALA A 252 10.95 17.80 3.27
CA ALA A 252 10.36 19.10 2.99
C ALA A 252 9.50 19.59 4.16
N GLU A 253 8.68 18.73 4.75
CA GLU A 253 7.87 19.05 5.94
C GLU A 253 8.72 19.36 7.18
N LEU A 254 9.89 18.74 7.31
CA LEU A 254 10.85 19.03 8.39
C LEU A 254 11.71 20.28 8.14
N GLY A 255 11.47 21.01 7.03
CA GLY A 255 12.12 22.27 6.70
C GLY A 255 13.30 22.15 5.73
N TRP A 256 13.61 20.97 5.20
CA TRP A 256 14.63 20.78 4.16
C TRP A 256 13.99 20.44 2.80
N ALA A 257 13.35 21.44 2.19
CA ALA A 257 12.58 21.28 0.96
C ALA A 257 13.43 21.22 -0.33
N GLY A 258 14.74 21.55 -0.29
CA GLY A 258 15.57 21.69 -1.48
C GLY A 258 15.48 20.55 -2.51
N PRO A 259 15.71 19.28 -2.14
CA PRO A 259 15.59 18.17 -3.09
C PRO A 259 14.17 17.99 -3.63
N TYR A 260 13.15 18.14 -2.77
CA TYR A 260 11.75 18.04 -3.14
C TYR A 260 11.35 19.12 -4.15
N ASP A 261 11.66 20.38 -3.86
CA ASP A 261 11.36 21.52 -4.72
C ASP A 261 12.09 21.41 -6.06
N TRP A 262 13.35 20.95 -6.06
CA TRP A 262 14.11 20.74 -7.28
C TRP A 262 13.42 19.71 -8.20
N ILE A 263 12.96 18.58 -7.66
CA ILE A 263 12.25 17.53 -8.42
C ILE A 263 10.96 18.10 -9.00
N HIS A 264 10.17 18.80 -8.19
CA HIS A 264 8.92 19.42 -8.64
C HIS A 264 9.15 20.44 -9.75
N HIS A 265 10.21 21.24 -9.65
CA HIS A 265 10.57 22.19 -10.70
C HIS A 265 10.92 21.50 -12.03
N GLN A 266 11.67 20.37 -11.98
CA GLN A 266 11.94 19.58 -13.18
C GLN A 266 10.66 18.96 -13.77
N ALA A 267 9.76 18.49 -12.92
CA ALA A 267 8.49 17.90 -13.33
C ALA A 267 7.58 18.94 -14.01
N GLU A 268 7.50 20.15 -13.46
CA GLU A 268 6.76 21.27 -14.06
C GLU A 268 7.36 21.68 -15.41
N ALA A 269 8.69 21.84 -15.49
CA ALA A 269 9.38 22.18 -16.73
C ALA A 269 9.12 21.14 -17.83
N ALA A 270 9.17 19.84 -17.49
CA ALA A 270 8.86 18.77 -18.42
C ALA A 270 7.38 18.76 -18.84
N ALA A 271 6.46 19.05 -17.92
CA ALA A 271 5.04 19.15 -18.21
C ALA A 271 4.70 20.28 -19.19
N TYR A 272 5.38 21.41 -19.09
CA TYR A 272 5.26 22.52 -20.07
C TYR A 272 5.72 22.12 -21.46
N ALA A 273 6.73 21.23 -21.58
CA ALA A 273 7.22 20.76 -22.88
C ALA A 273 6.25 19.82 -23.60
N VAL A 274 5.30 19.20 -22.87
CA VAL A 274 4.33 18.23 -23.42
C VAL A 274 2.90 18.62 -23.04
N PRO A 275 2.29 19.62 -23.70
CA PRO A 275 0.97 20.14 -23.33
C PRO A 275 -0.18 19.15 -23.47
N GLN A 276 0.00 18.04 -24.22
CA GLN A 276 -1.03 17.02 -24.47
C GLN A 276 -1.35 16.18 -23.22
N ALA A 277 -0.38 16.00 -22.30
CA ALA A 277 -0.53 15.19 -21.10
C ALA A 277 0.33 15.71 -19.94
N PRO A 278 0.17 16.99 -19.53
CA PRO A 278 1.08 17.62 -18.57
C PRO A 278 1.09 16.90 -17.22
N GLY A 279 -0.05 16.45 -16.71
CA GLY A 279 -0.12 15.73 -15.43
C GLY A 279 0.58 14.38 -15.46
N LEU A 280 0.48 13.64 -16.55
CA LEU A 280 1.14 12.34 -16.70
C LEU A 280 2.67 12.50 -16.80
N VAL A 281 3.12 13.54 -17.53
CA VAL A 281 4.55 13.84 -17.65
C VAL A 281 5.12 14.30 -16.31
N ALA A 282 4.43 15.20 -15.61
CA ALA A 282 4.85 15.62 -14.28
C ALA A 282 4.97 14.44 -13.32
N TRP A 283 3.95 13.58 -13.27
CA TRP A 283 3.97 12.37 -12.44
C TRP A 283 5.14 11.45 -12.82
N ALA A 284 5.35 11.18 -14.10
CA ALA A 284 6.43 10.29 -14.54
C ALA A 284 7.83 10.82 -14.21
N VAL A 285 8.04 12.13 -14.35
CA VAL A 285 9.31 12.77 -13.98
C VAL A 285 9.53 12.73 -12.48
N THR A 286 8.50 13.04 -11.68
CA THR A 286 8.57 12.95 -10.23
C THR A 286 8.88 11.51 -9.80
N ALA A 287 8.12 10.52 -10.26
CA ALA A 287 8.33 9.11 -9.94
C ALA A 287 9.73 8.61 -10.35
N PHE A 288 10.28 9.11 -11.46
CA PHE A 288 11.63 8.77 -11.91
C PHE A 288 12.71 9.28 -10.94
N PHE A 289 12.65 10.54 -10.53
CA PHE A 289 13.63 11.10 -9.60
C PHE A 289 13.46 10.58 -8.18
N ASP A 290 12.23 10.41 -7.71
CA ASP A 290 11.92 9.76 -6.43
C ASP A 290 12.43 8.33 -6.42
N GLY A 291 12.30 7.60 -7.54
CA GLY A 291 12.85 6.26 -7.71
C GLY A 291 14.37 6.22 -7.67
N ILE A 292 15.06 7.16 -8.32
CA ILE A 292 16.54 7.27 -8.24
C ILE A 292 16.95 7.53 -6.79
N PHE A 293 16.32 8.50 -6.14
CA PHE A 293 16.62 8.81 -4.74
C PHE A 293 16.35 7.61 -3.83
N GLY A 294 15.19 6.96 -3.98
CA GLY A 294 14.80 5.79 -3.22
C GLY A 294 15.76 4.61 -3.40
N LEU A 295 16.23 4.37 -4.64
CA LEU A 295 17.21 3.33 -4.93
C LEU A 295 18.57 3.63 -4.27
N ILE A 296 19.06 4.87 -4.37
CA ILE A 296 20.31 5.28 -3.72
C ILE A 296 20.19 5.13 -2.20
N LEU A 297 19.10 5.62 -1.61
CA LEU A 297 18.84 5.50 -0.19
C LEU A 297 18.78 4.03 0.24
N GLY A 298 18.04 3.20 -0.50
CA GLY A 298 17.93 1.77 -0.22
C GLY A 298 19.27 1.05 -0.30
N MET A 299 20.10 1.34 -1.31
CA MET A 299 21.45 0.78 -1.45
C MET A 299 22.38 1.19 -0.29
N ILE A 300 22.22 2.40 0.25
CA ILE A 300 22.95 2.85 1.45
C ILE A 300 22.42 2.13 2.70
N LEU A 301 21.12 1.90 2.78
CA LEU A 301 20.50 1.25 3.93
C LEU A 301 20.82 -0.25 4.03
N ILE A 302 21.10 -0.94 2.92
CA ILE A 302 21.48 -2.37 2.92
C ILE A 302 22.69 -2.63 3.83
N PRO A 303 23.86 -2.02 3.63
CA PRO A 303 25.00 -2.24 4.51
C PRO A 303 24.73 -1.75 5.95
N ILE A 304 23.99 -0.66 6.13
CA ILE A 304 23.64 -0.16 7.47
C ILE A 304 22.77 -1.20 8.21
N ALA A 305 21.78 -1.77 7.54
CA ALA A 305 20.94 -2.81 8.12
C ALA A 305 21.76 -4.04 8.51
N HIS A 306 22.65 -4.48 7.62
CA HIS A 306 23.45 -5.69 7.81
C HIS A 306 24.52 -5.54 8.89
N TYR A 307 25.28 -4.45 8.87
CA TYR A 307 26.44 -4.26 9.76
C TYR A 307 26.13 -3.51 11.07
N VAL A 308 25.01 -2.77 11.15
CA VAL A 308 24.66 -1.96 12.32
C VAL A 308 23.37 -2.44 12.97
N ILE A 309 22.26 -2.51 12.20
CA ILE A 309 20.95 -2.78 12.79
C ILE A 309 20.84 -4.23 13.26
N ASN A 310 21.19 -5.20 12.42
CA ASN A 310 21.10 -6.63 12.75
C ASN A 310 21.93 -7.01 13.98
N PRO A 311 23.23 -6.67 14.10
CA PRO A 311 24.00 -7.00 15.30
C PRO A 311 23.50 -6.28 16.55
N LEU A 312 23.01 -5.04 16.44
CA LEU A 312 22.40 -4.33 17.56
C LEU A 312 21.12 -5.01 18.05
N LEU A 313 20.25 -5.42 17.13
CA LEU A 313 19.03 -6.16 17.46
C LEU A 313 19.35 -7.52 18.11
N GLN A 314 20.34 -8.25 17.58
CA GLN A 314 20.77 -9.51 18.19
C GLN A 314 21.34 -9.31 19.59
N ALA A 315 22.13 -8.25 19.80
CA ALA A 315 22.73 -7.95 21.10
C ALA A 315 21.70 -7.48 22.17
N THR A 316 20.64 -6.78 21.73
CA THR A 316 19.69 -6.18 22.67
C THR A 316 18.41 -7.00 22.84
N VAL A 317 17.84 -7.53 21.75
CA VAL A 317 16.54 -8.20 21.75
C VAL A 317 16.64 -9.69 22.08
N ALA A 318 17.69 -10.38 21.59
CA ALA A 318 17.88 -11.81 21.85
C ALA A 318 18.00 -12.15 23.36
N PRO A 319 18.78 -11.43 24.18
CA PRO A 319 18.86 -11.71 25.61
C PRO A 319 17.55 -11.34 26.35
N LEU A 320 16.81 -10.34 25.87
CA LEU A 320 15.51 -9.96 26.45
C LEU A 320 14.45 -11.03 26.16
N MET A 321 14.40 -11.54 24.93
CA MET A 321 13.49 -12.64 24.57
C MET A 321 13.82 -13.95 25.26
N ALA A 322 15.12 -14.23 25.47
CA ALA A 322 15.56 -15.41 26.23
C ALA A 322 15.10 -15.32 27.70
N ARG A 323 15.13 -14.14 28.31
CA ARG A 323 14.63 -13.92 29.67
C ARG A 323 13.10 -14.07 29.79
N LEU A 324 12.34 -13.67 28.76
CA LEU A 324 10.88 -13.77 28.73
C LEU A 324 10.38 -15.19 28.41
N ARG A 325 11.20 -16.02 27.77
CA ARG A 325 10.88 -17.43 27.49
C ARG A 325 11.30 -18.41 28.60
N GLY A 326 12.15 -17.96 29.53
CA GLY A 326 12.64 -18.74 30.64
C GLY A 326 11.95 -18.42 31.99
N ALA A 327 10.94 -17.54 31.98
CA ALA A 327 10.02 -17.27 33.07
C ALA A 327 8.60 -17.80 32.73
#